data_233d350d19ce37d93560e5f8f3a95371
#
_entry.id   233d350d19ce37d93560e5f8f3a95371
#
_cell.length_a   1.000
_cell.length_b   1.000
_cell.length_c   1.000
_cell.angle_alpha   90.00
_cell.angle_beta   90.00
_cell.angle_gamma   90.00
#
_symmetry.space_group_name_H-M   'P 1'
#
loop_
_entity.id
_entity.type
_entity.pdbx_description
1 polymer ?
#
loop_
_entity_poly.entity_id
_entity_poly.type
_entity_poly.pdbx_seq_one_letter_code
_entity_poly.pdbx_strand_id
1 'polypeptide(L)'
;MARTIAELPKGSRITDYISIGVISKSFPLDKVNQILQSTGKTSQRQRELPAHVVIYYVLALALFMQVSYREVLRCLLEGIDWLSAPGTRTKVTGKSGISQARTRLGSGPVKELHDAVVKPIAGRDTRGAWYRRWRLVTLDGSTMETADNHENEAAFGRPGASRGRSGYPQIRFASLVENGTHVLFGTQLAG
;
A
#
# COMPACT_ATOMS: atom_id res chain seq x y z
N MET A 1 -15.55 -4.21 -32.95
CA MET A 1 -14.55 -5.15 -32.38
C MET A 1 -15.14 -5.73 -31.11
N ALA A 2 -15.28 -7.05 -31.05
CA ALA A 2 -15.75 -7.73 -29.83
C ALA A 2 -14.66 -7.55 -28.75
N ARG A 3 -15.02 -6.95 -27.62
CA ARG A 3 -14.15 -6.93 -26.45
C ARG A 3 -14.16 -8.34 -25.87
N THR A 4 -13.05 -9.06 -25.93
CA THR A 4 -12.87 -10.30 -25.21
C THR A 4 -12.87 -9.93 -23.72
N ILE A 5 -13.89 -10.34 -23.00
CA ILE A 5 -13.91 -10.22 -21.53
C ILE A 5 -12.90 -11.26 -21.05
N ALA A 6 -11.79 -10.82 -20.47
CA ALA A 6 -10.86 -11.72 -19.83
C ALA A 6 -11.52 -12.21 -18.52
N GLU A 7 -11.96 -13.46 -18.53
CA GLU A 7 -12.43 -14.13 -17.31
C GLU A 7 -11.23 -14.64 -16.54
N LEU A 8 -11.15 -14.25 -15.26
CA LEU A 8 -10.15 -14.80 -14.35
C LEU A 8 -10.54 -16.22 -13.96
N PRO A 9 -9.57 -17.14 -13.82
CA PRO A 9 -9.85 -18.48 -13.32
C PRO A 9 -10.60 -18.43 -11.98
N LYS A 10 -11.52 -19.37 -11.77
CA LYS A 10 -12.35 -19.42 -10.58
C LYS A 10 -11.51 -19.46 -9.31
N GLY A 11 -11.69 -18.48 -8.40
CA GLY A 11 -10.91 -18.34 -7.18
C GLY A 11 -9.68 -17.46 -7.30
N SER A 12 -9.31 -17.01 -8.50
CA SER A 12 -8.18 -16.05 -8.69
C SER A 12 -8.62 -14.62 -8.41
N ARG A 13 -7.72 -13.84 -7.82
CA ARG A 13 -7.89 -12.40 -7.60
C ARG A 13 -7.10 -11.63 -8.65
N ILE A 14 -7.55 -10.44 -8.99
CA ILE A 14 -6.82 -9.56 -9.91
C ILE A 14 -5.40 -9.27 -9.41
N THR A 15 -5.22 -9.20 -8.09
CA THR A 15 -3.93 -9.01 -7.42
C THR A 15 -2.93 -10.13 -7.68
N ASP A 16 -3.39 -11.35 -7.99
CA ASP A 16 -2.52 -12.49 -8.29
C ASP A 16 -1.76 -12.30 -9.61
N TYR A 17 -2.25 -11.39 -10.45
CA TYR A 17 -1.66 -11.06 -11.76
C TYR A 17 -0.89 -9.72 -11.76
N ILE A 18 -0.92 -8.97 -10.66
CA ILE A 18 -0.13 -7.74 -10.55
C ILE A 18 1.30 -8.11 -10.22
N SER A 19 2.16 -8.01 -11.23
CA SER A 19 3.60 -8.24 -11.05
C SER A 19 4.26 -7.09 -10.30
N ILE A 20 5.40 -7.38 -9.66
CA ILE A 20 6.26 -6.38 -9.02
C ILE A 20 6.70 -5.30 -10.02
N GLY A 21 6.85 -5.66 -11.30
CA GLY A 21 7.12 -4.71 -12.38
C GLY A 21 6.02 -3.65 -12.55
N VAL A 22 4.75 -4.02 -12.35
CA VAL A 22 3.64 -3.06 -12.35
C VAL A 22 3.73 -2.13 -11.14
N ILE A 23 4.03 -2.66 -9.95
CA ILE A 23 4.20 -1.85 -8.74
C ILE A 23 5.32 -0.82 -8.95
N SER A 24 6.48 -1.24 -9.45
CA SER A 24 7.61 -0.35 -9.68
C SER A 24 7.37 0.68 -10.78
N LYS A 25 6.55 0.35 -11.78
CA LYS A 25 6.13 1.31 -12.80
C LYS A 25 5.18 2.38 -12.22
N SER A 26 4.28 1.97 -11.32
CA SER A 26 3.35 2.89 -10.64
C SER A 26 4.04 3.72 -9.56
N PHE A 27 5.04 3.16 -8.91
CA PHE A 27 5.85 3.78 -7.85
C PHE A 27 7.33 3.75 -8.24
N PRO A 28 7.80 4.64 -9.12
CA PRO A 28 9.17 4.63 -9.62
C PRO A 28 10.20 4.78 -8.49
N LEU A 29 11.34 4.10 -8.62
CA LEU A 29 12.39 4.10 -7.60
C LEU A 29 12.90 5.49 -7.25
N ASP A 30 13.05 6.36 -8.25
CA ASP A 30 13.49 7.75 -8.04
C ASP A 30 12.51 8.51 -7.15
N LYS A 31 11.19 8.31 -7.36
CA LYS A 31 10.16 8.91 -6.52
C LYS A 31 10.19 8.37 -5.09
N VAL A 32 10.37 7.06 -4.94
CA VAL A 32 10.54 6.42 -3.62
C VAL A 32 11.76 6.99 -2.90
N ASN A 33 12.91 7.09 -3.58
CA ASN A 33 14.13 7.64 -2.99
C ASN A 33 13.99 9.12 -2.62
N GLN A 34 13.32 9.93 -3.44
CA GLN A 34 13.02 11.33 -3.13
C GLN A 34 12.21 11.46 -1.82
N ILE A 35 11.19 10.62 -1.67
CA ILE A 35 10.35 10.62 -0.46
C ILE A 35 11.10 10.11 0.77
N LEU A 36 11.95 9.08 0.61
CA LEU A 36 12.80 8.62 1.70
C LEU A 36 13.79 9.70 2.14
N GLN A 37 14.27 10.52 1.22
CA GLN A 37 15.13 11.66 1.53
C GLN A 37 14.37 12.77 2.24
N SER A 38 13.19 13.18 1.75
CA SER A 38 12.38 14.24 2.37
C SER A 38 11.92 13.87 3.78
N THR A 39 11.62 12.60 4.02
CA THR A 39 11.19 12.07 5.33
C THR A 39 12.35 11.72 6.27
N GLY A 40 13.60 11.88 5.84
CA GLY A 40 14.79 11.51 6.65
C GLY A 40 14.92 9.99 6.89
N LYS A 41 14.31 9.15 6.02
CA LYS A 41 14.30 7.68 6.14
C LYS A 41 15.22 6.96 5.18
N THR A 42 16.07 7.68 4.46
CA THR A 42 17.12 7.08 3.62
C THR A 42 18.03 6.18 4.44
N SER A 43 18.35 5.00 3.92
CA SER A 43 19.26 4.06 4.57
C SER A 43 20.69 4.60 4.55
N GLN A 44 21.23 4.95 5.71
CA GLN A 44 22.60 5.47 5.86
C GLN A 44 23.67 4.37 5.88
N ARG A 45 23.27 3.12 6.10
CA ARG A 45 24.16 1.94 6.16
C ARG A 45 23.67 0.89 5.20
N GLN A 46 24.60 0.11 4.65
CA GLN A 46 24.25 -1.08 3.90
C GLN A 46 23.60 -2.10 4.84
N ARG A 47 22.32 -2.38 4.62
CA ARG A 47 21.50 -3.30 5.42
C ARG A 47 20.90 -4.36 4.50
N GLU A 48 20.56 -5.53 5.05
CA GLU A 48 19.85 -6.59 4.31
C GLU A 48 18.51 -6.10 3.77
N LEU A 49 17.82 -5.18 4.46
CA LEU A 49 16.58 -4.54 4.02
C LEU A 49 16.72 -3.02 4.03
N PRO A 50 17.19 -2.41 2.93
CA PRO A 50 17.22 -0.95 2.76
C PRO A 50 15.80 -0.37 2.69
N ALA A 51 15.65 0.91 3.04
CA ALA A 51 14.34 1.56 3.17
C ALA A 51 13.48 1.48 1.89
N HIS A 52 14.08 1.66 0.70
CA HIS A 52 13.35 1.56 -0.57
C HIS A 52 12.79 0.13 -0.81
N VAL A 53 13.53 -0.92 -0.45
CA VAL A 53 13.03 -2.30 -0.52
C VAL A 53 11.88 -2.51 0.44
N VAL A 54 11.95 -1.91 1.65
CA VAL A 54 10.86 -1.99 2.63
C VAL A 54 9.59 -1.30 2.13
N ILE A 55 9.69 -0.18 1.42
CA ILE A 55 8.54 0.47 0.77
C ILE A 55 7.85 -0.51 -0.19
N TYR A 56 8.58 -1.09 -1.15
CA TYR A 56 8.00 -2.06 -2.09
C TYR A 56 7.47 -3.31 -1.39
N TYR A 57 8.13 -3.73 -0.32
CA TYR A 57 7.66 -4.84 0.49
C TYR A 57 6.30 -4.54 1.16
N VAL A 58 6.10 -3.35 1.71
CA VAL A 58 4.83 -2.94 2.31
C VAL A 58 3.72 -2.89 1.26
N LEU A 59 4.01 -2.37 0.06
CA LEU A 59 3.06 -2.37 -1.06
C LEU A 59 2.72 -3.81 -1.50
N ALA A 60 3.72 -4.69 -1.60
CA ALA A 60 3.52 -6.09 -1.95
C ALA A 60 2.69 -6.84 -0.92
N LEU A 61 2.86 -6.57 0.38
CA LEU A 61 2.04 -7.18 1.44
C LEU A 61 0.54 -6.87 1.28
N ALA A 62 0.18 -5.67 0.84
CA ALA A 62 -1.21 -5.30 0.59
C ALA A 62 -1.81 -6.07 -0.61
N LEU A 63 -0.99 -6.44 -1.58
CA LEU A 63 -1.41 -7.19 -2.77
C LEU A 63 -1.44 -8.70 -2.52
N PHE A 64 -0.49 -9.23 -1.76
CA PHE A 64 -0.30 -10.66 -1.53
C PHE A 64 -0.72 -11.11 -0.11
N MET A 65 -1.91 -10.70 0.34
CA MET A 65 -2.42 -10.96 1.69
C MET A 65 -2.55 -12.45 2.08
N GLN A 66 -2.61 -13.36 1.10
CA GLN A 66 -2.75 -14.80 1.34
C GLN A 66 -1.39 -15.51 1.53
N VAL A 67 -0.30 -14.78 1.39
CA VAL A 67 1.06 -15.34 1.37
C VAL A 67 1.80 -14.95 2.66
N SER A 68 2.69 -15.82 3.14
CA SER A 68 3.47 -15.51 4.34
C SER A 68 4.40 -14.31 4.10
N TYR A 69 4.66 -13.53 5.15
CA TYR A 69 5.54 -12.35 5.11
C TYR A 69 6.93 -12.65 4.52
N ARG A 70 7.48 -13.82 4.84
CA ARG A 70 8.79 -14.24 4.32
C ARG A 70 8.72 -14.57 2.83
N GLU A 71 7.65 -15.20 2.39
CA GLU A 71 7.46 -15.57 0.99
C GLU A 71 7.21 -14.33 0.12
N VAL A 72 6.42 -13.37 0.59
CA VAL A 72 6.26 -12.07 -0.11
C VAL A 72 7.62 -11.39 -0.28
N LEU A 73 8.47 -11.39 0.76
CA LEU A 73 9.81 -10.82 0.66
C LEU A 73 10.69 -11.59 -0.34
N ARG A 74 10.63 -12.93 -0.34
CA ARG A 74 11.38 -13.77 -1.29
C ARG A 74 10.99 -13.44 -2.73
N CYS A 75 9.69 -13.46 -3.03
CA CYS A 75 9.18 -13.13 -4.36
C CYS A 75 9.56 -11.71 -4.78
N LEU A 76 9.47 -10.75 -3.84
CA LEU A 76 9.89 -9.37 -4.10
C LEU A 76 11.36 -9.30 -4.49
N LEU A 77 12.24 -9.90 -3.71
CA LEU A 77 13.69 -9.86 -3.94
C LEU A 77 14.10 -10.55 -5.24
N GLU A 78 13.48 -11.68 -5.56
CA GLU A 78 13.69 -12.38 -6.83
C GLU A 78 13.19 -11.57 -8.04
N GLY A 79 12.07 -10.86 -7.87
CA GLY A 79 11.47 -10.05 -8.94
C GLY A 79 12.12 -8.69 -9.15
N ILE A 80 12.90 -8.19 -8.20
CA ILE A 80 13.55 -6.88 -8.25
C ILE A 80 15.08 -6.94 -8.16
N ASP A 81 15.68 -8.02 -8.64
CA ASP A 81 17.16 -8.11 -8.77
C ASP A 81 17.76 -6.90 -9.54
N TRP A 82 16.95 -6.26 -10.38
CA TRP A 82 17.31 -5.02 -11.07
C TRP A 82 17.30 -3.76 -10.15
N LEU A 83 16.66 -3.81 -8.96
CA LEU A 83 16.74 -2.75 -7.94
C LEU A 83 18.01 -2.86 -7.08
N SER A 84 18.71 -3.98 -7.17
CA SER A 84 19.96 -4.23 -6.46
C SER A 84 21.14 -3.96 -7.40
N ALA A 85 22.23 -3.42 -6.86
CA ALA A 85 23.45 -3.30 -7.63
C ALA A 85 23.88 -4.69 -8.14
N PRO A 86 24.41 -4.82 -9.38
CA PRO A 86 24.86 -6.10 -9.93
C PRO A 86 25.80 -6.81 -8.95
N GLY A 87 25.50 -8.07 -8.62
CA GLY A 87 26.27 -8.88 -7.68
C GLY A 87 25.84 -8.82 -6.21
N THR A 88 24.85 -8.01 -5.86
CA THR A 88 24.32 -7.97 -4.50
C THR A 88 23.14 -8.91 -4.37
N ARG A 89 23.38 -10.16 -3.96
CA ARG A 89 22.29 -11.06 -3.56
C ARG A 89 21.69 -10.56 -2.26
N THR A 90 20.48 -10.03 -2.31
CA THR A 90 19.75 -9.62 -1.12
C THR A 90 19.27 -10.89 -0.39
N LYS A 91 19.85 -11.15 0.78
CA LYS A 91 19.50 -12.31 1.61
C LYS A 91 18.10 -12.13 2.19
N VAL A 92 17.27 -13.17 2.10
CA VAL A 92 15.94 -13.18 2.73
C VAL A 92 16.09 -13.16 4.25
N THR A 93 15.80 -12.01 4.84
CA THR A 93 15.86 -11.78 6.28
C THR A 93 14.74 -12.53 7.02
N GLY A 94 15.00 -12.93 8.28
CA GLY A 94 14.02 -13.55 9.16
C GLY A 94 12.91 -12.59 9.62
N LYS A 95 11.86 -13.13 10.25
CA LYS A 95 10.67 -12.37 10.70
C LYS A 95 11.03 -11.14 11.56
N SER A 96 11.97 -11.27 12.48
CA SER A 96 12.42 -10.17 13.35
C SER A 96 13.07 -9.03 12.57
N GLY A 97 13.91 -9.34 11.58
CA GLY A 97 14.53 -8.35 10.70
C GLY A 97 13.51 -7.60 9.84
N ILE A 98 12.48 -8.30 9.36
CA ILE A 98 11.36 -7.68 8.63
C ILE A 98 10.60 -6.72 9.54
N SER A 99 10.22 -7.14 10.74
CA SER A 99 9.51 -6.31 11.71
C SER A 99 10.31 -5.05 12.06
N GLN A 100 11.59 -5.21 12.41
CA GLN A 100 12.48 -4.09 12.72
C GLN A 100 12.64 -3.13 11.52
N ALA A 101 12.72 -3.63 10.30
CA ALA A 101 12.83 -2.80 9.10
C ALA A 101 11.58 -1.95 8.89
N ARG A 102 10.38 -2.52 9.08
CA ARG A 102 9.11 -1.80 9.04
C ARG A 102 8.99 -0.74 10.13
N THR A 103 9.37 -1.06 11.37
CA THR A 103 9.38 -0.11 12.49
C THR A 103 10.32 1.07 12.22
N ARG A 104 11.50 0.83 11.67
CA ARG A 104 12.44 1.91 11.29
C ARG A 104 11.89 2.80 10.19
N LEU A 105 11.22 2.23 9.20
CA LEU A 105 10.59 2.99 8.11
C LEU A 105 9.51 3.92 8.67
N GLY A 106 8.63 3.38 9.50
CA GLY A 106 7.45 4.10 10.00
C GLY A 106 6.39 4.29 8.91
N SER A 107 5.31 5.00 9.23
CA SER A 107 4.19 5.26 8.32
C SER A 107 4.39 6.48 7.41
N GLY A 108 5.20 7.45 7.82
CA GLY A 108 5.39 8.73 7.11
C GLY A 108 5.74 8.58 5.63
N PRO A 109 6.81 7.85 5.25
CA PRO A 109 7.18 7.67 3.85
C PRO A 109 6.08 7.01 3.01
N VAL A 110 5.33 6.05 3.58
CA VAL A 110 4.23 5.38 2.87
C VAL A 110 3.09 6.35 2.61
N LYS A 111 2.75 7.19 3.61
CA LYS A 111 1.74 8.23 3.47
C LYS A 111 2.14 9.27 2.43
N GLU A 112 3.36 9.80 2.48
CA GLU A 112 3.84 10.76 1.48
C GLU A 112 3.88 10.16 0.07
N LEU A 113 4.26 8.89 -0.06
CA LEU A 113 4.25 8.20 -1.34
C LEU A 113 2.83 8.07 -1.89
N HIS A 114 1.88 7.66 -1.05
CA HIS A 114 0.46 7.62 -1.40
C HIS A 114 0.00 9.00 -1.89
N ASP A 115 0.20 10.05 -1.10
CA ASP A 115 -0.25 11.40 -1.42
C ASP A 115 0.42 11.98 -2.67
N ALA A 116 1.64 11.54 -2.99
CA ALA A 116 2.37 11.98 -4.19
C ALA A 116 1.91 11.25 -5.47
N VAL A 117 1.62 9.96 -5.38
CA VAL A 117 1.39 9.08 -6.54
C VAL A 117 -0.10 8.87 -6.81
N VAL A 118 -0.90 8.65 -5.75
CA VAL A 118 -2.32 8.35 -5.91
C VAL A 118 -3.10 9.63 -6.17
N LYS A 119 -3.48 9.83 -7.43
CA LYS A 119 -4.20 11.01 -7.94
C LYS A 119 -5.41 10.56 -8.77
N PRO A 120 -6.41 11.42 -8.93
CA PRO A 120 -7.49 11.19 -9.89
C PRO A 120 -6.94 10.95 -11.30
N ILE A 121 -7.41 9.90 -11.97
CA ILE A 121 -6.91 9.46 -13.29
C ILE A 121 -7.94 9.53 -14.41
N ALA A 122 -9.20 9.91 -14.12
CA ALA A 122 -10.24 10.00 -15.13
C ALA A 122 -9.91 11.03 -16.20
N GLY A 123 -9.88 10.59 -17.46
CA GLY A 123 -9.90 11.45 -18.64
C GLY A 123 -11.28 12.06 -18.86
N ARG A 124 -11.40 13.01 -19.80
CA ARG A 124 -12.67 13.68 -20.11
C ARG A 124 -13.75 12.73 -20.65
N ASP A 125 -13.34 11.66 -21.29
CA ASP A 125 -14.14 10.58 -21.86
C ASP A 125 -14.50 9.47 -20.86
N THR A 126 -13.97 9.53 -19.63
CA THR A 126 -14.26 8.51 -18.61
C THR A 126 -15.71 8.61 -18.16
N ARG A 127 -16.47 7.56 -18.47
CA ARG A 127 -17.90 7.50 -18.16
C ARG A 127 -18.13 7.56 -16.64
N GLY A 128 -19.04 8.44 -16.22
CA GLY A 128 -19.43 8.59 -14.81
C GLY A 128 -18.47 9.42 -13.95
N ALA A 129 -17.33 9.87 -14.52
CA ALA A 129 -16.35 10.68 -13.78
C ALA A 129 -16.62 12.19 -13.85
N TRP A 130 -17.53 12.63 -14.74
CA TRP A 130 -17.78 14.04 -14.99
C TRP A 130 -19.26 14.39 -15.04
N TYR A 131 -19.58 15.52 -14.46
CA TYR A 131 -20.83 16.23 -14.74
C TYR A 131 -20.49 17.58 -15.36
N ARG A 132 -20.77 17.75 -16.64
CA ARG A 132 -20.33 18.91 -17.43
C ARG A 132 -18.80 19.06 -17.36
N ARG A 133 -18.28 20.14 -16.72
CA ARG A 133 -16.84 20.40 -16.51
C ARG A 133 -16.34 19.95 -15.13
N TRP A 134 -17.22 19.51 -14.24
CA TRP A 134 -16.91 19.17 -12.87
C TRP A 134 -16.59 17.69 -12.72
N ARG A 135 -15.46 17.40 -12.08
CA ARG A 135 -15.12 16.02 -11.70
C ARG A 135 -16.06 15.58 -10.55
N LEU A 136 -16.62 14.41 -10.69
CA LEU A 136 -17.47 13.80 -9.68
C LEU A 136 -16.60 13.01 -8.72
N VAL A 137 -16.75 13.32 -7.43
CA VAL A 137 -16.02 12.68 -6.34
C VAL A 137 -17.03 12.34 -5.24
N THR A 138 -16.91 11.15 -4.70
CA THR A 138 -17.67 10.70 -3.53
C THR A 138 -16.76 10.71 -2.31
N LEU A 139 -17.24 11.24 -1.19
CA LEU A 139 -16.61 11.06 0.12
C LEU A 139 -17.15 9.76 0.72
N ASP A 140 -16.27 8.83 1.01
CA ASP A 140 -16.62 7.55 1.62
C ASP A 140 -15.73 7.28 2.83
N GLY A 141 -16.27 6.55 3.80
CA GLY A 141 -15.57 6.21 5.02
C GLY A 141 -15.84 4.79 5.47
N SER A 142 -14.87 4.20 6.11
CA SER A 142 -14.97 2.84 6.64
C SER A 142 -14.11 2.68 7.89
N THR A 143 -14.23 1.50 8.51
CA THR A 143 -13.43 1.11 9.67
C THR A 143 -12.68 -0.18 9.38
N MET A 144 -11.52 -0.33 10.02
CA MET A 144 -10.70 -1.54 9.94
C MET A 144 -10.26 -1.93 11.35
N GLU A 145 -10.47 -3.19 11.70
CA GLU A 145 -9.97 -3.73 12.95
C GLU A 145 -8.44 -3.82 12.94
N THR A 146 -7.83 -3.50 14.07
CA THR A 146 -6.39 -3.62 14.28
C THR A 146 -6.08 -4.72 15.30
N ALA A 147 -4.81 -5.13 15.39
CA ALA A 147 -4.38 -6.10 16.37
C ALA A 147 -4.73 -5.62 17.79
N ASP A 148 -5.21 -6.56 18.61
CA ASP A 148 -5.57 -6.30 20.00
C ASP A 148 -4.31 -6.17 20.86
N ASN A 149 -3.82 -4.93 20.98
CA ASN A 149 -2.71 -4.57 21.85
C ASN A 149 -2.90 -3.15 22.40
N HIS A 150 -2.19 -2.83 23.45
CA HIS A 150 -2.30 -1.56 24.17
C HIS A 150 -1.97 -0.35 23.28
N GLU A 151 -0.98 -0.46 22.41
CA GLU A 151 -0.57 0.64 21.53
C GLU A 151 -1.66 0.99 20.53
N ASN A 152 -2.29 -0.02 19.93
CA ASN A 152 -3.41 0.20 18.99
C ASN A 152 -4.66 0.70 19.71
N GLU A 153 -4.94 0.21 20.92
CA GLU A 153 -6.06 0.71 21.71
C GLU A 153 -5.85 2.19 22.12
N ALA A 154 -4.63 2.55 22.53
CA ALA A 154 -4.30 3.93 22.86
C ALA A 154 -4.34 4.87 21.64
N ALA A 155 -3.95 4.37 20.45
CA ALA A 155 -3.91 5.17 19.23
C ALA A 155 -5.28 5.33 18.54
N PHE A 156 -6.11 4.29 18.55
CA PHE A 156 -7.34 4.23 17.73
C PHE A 156 -8.63 4.07 18.56
N GLY A 157 -8.50 3.63 19.80
CA GLY A 157 -9.64 3.35 20.66
C GLY A 157 -10.48 2.15 20.25
N ARG A 158 -11.48 1.84 21.06
CA ARG A 158 -12.51 0.82 20.77
C ARG A 158 -13.85 1.51 20.64
N PRO A 159 -14.48 1.51 19.48
CA PRO A 159 -15.80 2.11 19.32
C PRO A 159 -16.85 1.38 20.17
N GLY A 160 -17.90 2.08 20.51
CA GLY A 160 -19.07 1.49 21.18
C GLY A 160 -19.75 0.46 20.28
N ALA A 161 -20.22 -0.60 20.88
CA ALA A 161 -21.06 -1.62 20.25
C ALA A 161 -22.36 -1.76 21.02
N SER A 162 -23.38 -2.39 20.41
CA SER A 162 -24.70 -2.57 21.04
C SER A 162 -24.66 -3.32 22.38
N ARG A 163 -23.60 -4.10 22.64
CA ARG A 163 -23.37 -4.85 23.89
C ARG A 163 -22.11 -4.43 24.64
N GLY A 164 -21.71 -3.14 24.53
CA GLY A 164 -20.53 -2.60 25.21
C GLY A 164 -19.50 -2.00 24.25
N ARG A 165 -18.22 -2.33 24.39
CA ARG A 165 -17.15 -1.88 23.50
C ARG A 165 -16.84 -2.92 22.44
N SER A 166 -16.31 -2.49 21.29
CA SER A 166 -15.77 -3.39 20.26
C SER A 166 -14.71 -4.34 20.83
N GLY A 167 -14.69 -5.58 20.36
CA GLY A 167 -13.68 -6.57 20.75
C GLY A 167 -12.26 -6.19 20.34
N TYR A 168 -12.11 -5.32 19.33
CA TYR A 168 -10.82 -4.90 18.76
C TYR A 168 -10.74 -3.38 18.62
N PRO A 169 -9.53 -2.78 18.76
CA PRO A 169 -9.31 -1.40 18.38
C PRO A 169 -9.56 -1.20 16.88
N GLN A 170 -10.11 -0.05 16.48
CA GLN A 170 -10.50 0.20 15.09
C GLN A 170 -9.94 1.52 14.57
N ILE A 171 -9.22 1.44 13.45
CA ILE A 171 -8.90 2.61 12.63
C ILE A 171 -10.14 3.00 11.84
N ARG A 172 -10.46 4.28 11.85
CA ARG A 172 -11.43 4.89 10.94
C ARG A 172 -10.69 5.56 9.81
N PHE A 173 -11.23 5.49 8.61
CA PHE A 173 -10.68 6.24 7.51
C PHE A 173 -11.79 6.85 6.67
N ALA A 174 -11.49 8.00 6.09
CA ALA A 174 -12.30 8.67 5.10
C ALA A 174 -11.46 8.94 3.87
N SER A 175 -12.01 8.66 2.70
CA SER A 175 -11.32 8.81 1.42
C SER A 175 -12.21 9.51 0.41
N LEU A 176 -11.60 10.27 -0.49
CA LEU A 176 -12.24 10.73 -1.69
C LEU A 176 -12.13 9.64 -2.75
N VAL A 177 -13.24 9.29 -3.37
CA VAL A 177 -13.32 8.29 -4.42
C VAL A 177 -13.66 8.99 -5.74
N GLU A 178 -12.81 8.87 -6.75
CA GLU A 178 -13.10 9.36 -8.09
C GLU A 178 -14.18 8.50 -8.74
N ASN A 179 -15.32 9.09 -9.07
CA ASN A 179 -16.39 8.37 -9.76
C ASN A 179 -15.93 7.96 -11.17
N GLY A 180 -16.32 6.78 -11.60
CA GLY A 180 -15.97 6.24 -12.91
C GLY A 180 -14.67 5.43 -12.96
N THR A 181 -13.64 5.79 -12.19
CA THR A 181 -12.39 5.02 -12.08
C THR A 181 -12.27 4.26 -10.76
N HIS A 182 -13.01 4.69 -9.73
CA HIS A 182 -12.96 4.17 -8.37
C HIS A 182 -11.59 4.32 -7.67
N VAL A 183 -10.77 5.26 -8.12
CA VAL A 183 -9.51 5.58 -7.43
C VAL A 183 -9.84 6.23 -6.09
N LEU A 184 -9.30 5.66 -5.01
CA LEU A 184 -9.36 6.24 -3.67
C LEU A 184 -8.14 7.14 -3.45
N PHE A 185 -8.37 8.41 -3.18
CA PHE A 185 -7.30 9.39 -2.95
C PHE A 185 -7.66 10.29 -1.76
N GLY A 186 -6.71 11.10 -1.31
CA GLY A 186 -6.94 12.04 -0.22
C GLY A 186 -7.39 11.36 1.08
N THR A 187 -6.89 10.15 1.37
CA THR A 187 -7.29 9.36 2.54
C THR A 187 -6.78 9.99 3.84
N GLN A 188 -7.68 10.13 4.81
CA GLN A 188 -7.37 10.53 6.18
C GLN A 188 -7.68 9.38 7.13
N LEU A 189 -6.80 9.19 8.13
CA LEU A 189 -6.95 8.18 9.16
C LEU A 189 -7.24 8.87 10.50
N ALA A 190 -8.13 8.27 11.29
CA ALA A 190 -8.45 8.70 12.65
C ALA A 190 -8.67 7.49 13.56
N GLY A 191 -8.56 7.71 14.87
CA GLY A 191 -8.97 6.78 15.90
C GLY A 191 -10.38 7.10 16.41
#